data_7d84d00a5e1f40e501d90aad05bf397e
#
_entry.id   7d84d00a5e1f40e501d90aad05bf397e
#
_cell.length_a   1.000
_cell.length_b   1.000
_cell.length_c   1.000
_cell.angle_alpha   90.00
_cell.angle_beta   90.00
_cell.angle_gamma   90.00
#
_symmetry.space_group_name_H-M   'P 1'
#
loop_
_entity.id
_entity.type
_entity.pdbx_description
1 polymer ?
#
loop_
_entity_poly.entity_id
_entity_poly.type
_entity_poly.pdbx_seq_one_letter_code
_entity_poly.pdbx_strand_id
1 'polypeptide(L)'
;MSNVAKFDIFEASFTGPAAGNPYLEVSFDAVFAQHAREVRVPGFYDGDGTYRVRFMPDHEGEWTFRTRSSTAALDGKTGSFTVTAARPGQHGPVAVKNKFHFAHADGTPYVPFGTTCYAWTHQPLAMQAETLATLGKAKFNKIRMGVFPKD
;
A
#
# COMPACT_ATOMS: atom_id res chain seq x y z
N MET A 1 -17.91 8.87 7.02
CA MET A 1 -16.66 8.17 7.39
C MET A 1 -16.45 7.04 6.40
N SER A 2 -15.25 6.87 5.89
CA SER A 2 -14.93 5.73 5.02
C SER A 2 -14.66 4.48 5.85
N ASN A 3 -15.10 3.32 5.36
CA ASN A 3 -14.82 2.03 5.97
C ASN A 3 -13.79 1.29 5.13
N VAL A 4 -12.82 0.65 5.77
CA VAL A 4 -11.82 -0.20 5.12
C VAL A 4 -11.72 -1.52 5.90
N ALA A 5 -11.55 -2.64 5.22
CA ALA A 5 -11.33 -3.90 5.93
C ALA A 5 -9.90 -3.97 6.47
N LYS A 6 -9.72 -4.63 7.60
CA LYS A 6 -8.40 -4.95 8.15
C LYS A 6 -7.54 -5.63 7.09
N PHE A 7 -6.28 -5.19 6.96
CA PHE A 7 -5.32 -5.60 5.92
C PHE A 7 -5.64 -5.14 4.49
N ASP A 8 -6.68 -4.32 4.32
CA ASP A 8 -6.91 -3.59 3.07
C ASP A 8 -6.11 -2.29 3.05
N ILE A 9 -6.10 -1.60 1.92
CA ILE A 9 -5.39 -0.32 1.79
C ILE A 9 -6.40 0.82 2.00
N PHE A 10 -6.18 1.61 3.04
CA PHE A 10 -6.73 2.96 3.14
C PHE A 10 -5.87 3.90 2.30
N GLU A 11 -6.49 4.69 1.44
CA GLU A 11 -5.81 5.73 0.67
C GLU A 11 -6.47 7.08 0.93
N ALA A 12 -5.65 8.10 1.19
CA ALA A 12 -6.08 9.48 1.22
C ALA A 12 -5.30 10.29 0.18
N SER A 13 -6.00 11.18 -0.53
CA SER A 13 -5.45 12.03 -1.59
C SER A 13 -5.57 13.49 -1.22
N PHE A 14 -4.55 14.28 -1.57
CA PHE A 14 -4.44 15.69 -1.27
C PHE A 14 -3.93 16.45 -2.50
N THR A 15 -4.31 17.73 -2.62
CA THR A 15 -3.80 18.62 -3.66
C THR A 15 -2.69 19.48 -3.09
N GLY A 16 -1.57 19.55 -3.82
CA GLY A 16 -0.39 20.32 -3.43
C GLY A 16 0.39 20.85 -4.64
N PRO A 17 1.62 21.35 -4.43
CA PRO A 17 2.44 21.92 -5.50
C PRO A 17 2.69 20.92 -6.64
N ALA A 18 2.62 21.43 -7.89
CA ALA A 18 2.94 20.68 -9.10
C ALA A 18 4.15 21.25 -9.84
N ALA A 19 4.58 22.46 -9.48
CA ALA A 19 5.72 23.12 -10.11
C ALA A 19 7.06 22.65 -9.51
N GLY A 20 8.14 22.76 -10.29
CA GLY A 20 9.47 22.29 -9.88
C GLY A 20 9.61 20.79 -9.96
N ASN A 21 10.31 20.21 -9.00
CA ASN A 21 10.43 18.75 -8.87
C ASN A 21 9.81 18.27 -7.55
N PRO A 22 8.47 18.06 -7.50
CA PRO A 22 7.78 17.66 -6.28
C PRO A 22 8.30 16.36 -5.65
N TYR A 23 8.89 15.45 -6.44
CA TYR A 23 9.47 14.19 -5.95
C TYR A 23 10.66 14.41 -5.01
N LEU A 24 11.41 15.51 -5.19
CA LEU A 24 12.60 15.82 -4.41
C LEU A 24 12.40 16.98 -3.44
N GLU A 25 11.54 17.94 -3.81
CA GLU A 25 11.41 19.23 -3.11
C GLU A 25 10.33 19.21 -2.02
N VAL A 26 9.36 18.27 -2.10
CA VAL A 26 8.25 18.21 -1.15
C VAL A 26 8.37 16.96 -0.28
N SER A 27 8.58 17.17 1.01
CA SER A 27 8.42 16.09 1.99
C SER A 27 6.93 15.93 2.34
N PHE A 28 6.45 14.69 2.34
CA PHE A 28 5.06 14.39 2.67
C PHE A 28 4.95 13.03 3.35
N ASP A 29 4.31 13.01 4.50
CA ASP A 29 3.97 11.81 5.24
C ASP A 29 2.67 12.01 6.05
N ALA A 30 2.15 10.94 6.62
CA ALA A 30 1.07 10.99 7.59
C ALA A 30 1.37 10.11 8.80
N VAL A 31 0.91 10.55 9.95
CA VAL A 31 0.87 9.75 11.18
C VAL A 31 -0.54 9.24 11.35
N PHE A 32 -0.68 7.93 11.33
CA PHE A 32 -1.92 7.21 11.64
C PHE A 32 -1.91 6.81 13.10
N ALA A 33 -3.02 7.05 13.80
CA ALA A 33 -3.13 6.78 15.23
C ALA A 33 -4.39 5.99 15.58
N GLN A 34 -4.23 5.06 16.51
CA GLN A 34 -5.31 4.34 17.17
C GLN A 34 -4.94 4.15 18.64
N HIS A 35 -5.73 4.72 19.55
CA HIS A 35 -5.40 4.77 20.99
C HIS A 35 -3.99 5.36 21.23
N ALA A 36 -3.12 4.64 21.90
CA ALA A 36 -1.73 5.03 22.17
C ALA A 36 -0.74 4.65 21.06
N ARG A 37 -1.20 4.01 19.99
CA ARG A 37 -0.34 3.57 18.89
C ARG A 37 -0.31 4.61 17.77
N GLU A 38 0.90 4.90 17.31
CA GLU A 38 1.13 5.74 16.13
C GLU A 38 1.97 5.00 15.09
N VAL A 39 1.62 5.18 13.83
CA VAL A 39 2.36 4.64 12.69
C VAL A 39 2.59 5.76 11.69
N ARG A 40 3.85 6.10 11.45
CA ARG A 40 4.23 7.07 10.42
C ARG A 40 4.39 6.38 9.09
N VAL A 41 3.73 6.91 8.06
CA VAL A 41 3.71 6.35 6.71
C VAL A 41 4.14 7.43 5.71
N PRO A 42 5.18 7.20 4.90
CA PRO A 42 5.55 8.09 3.82
C PRO A 42 4.41 8.22 2.81
N GLY A 43 4.11 9.45 2.39
CA GLY A 43 3.28 9.73 1.23
C GLY A 43 4.15 9.85 -0.03
N PHE A 44 3.50 10.05 -1.17
CA PHE A 44 4.17 10.20 -2.46
C PHE A 44 3.39 11.15 -3.36
N TYR A 45 4.11 11.74 -4.31
CA TYR A 45 3.54 12.51 -5.39
C TYR A 45 3.09 11.57 -6.52
N ASP A 46 1.84 11.71 -6.96
CA ASP A 46 1.21 10.84 -7.96
C ASP A 46 0.96 11.55 -9.31
N GLY A 47 1.61 12.70 -9.50
CA GLY A 47 1.44 13.53 -10.69
C GLY A 47 0.34 14.58 -10.54
N ASP A 48 0.36 15.58 -11.42
CA ASP A 48 -0.67 16.63 -11.57
C ASP A 48 -1.11 17.31 -10.26
N GLY A 49 -0.15 17.57 -9.35
CA GLY A 49 -0.43 18.17 -8.04
C GLY A 49 -1.14 17.24 -7.06
N THR A 50 -1.24 15.94 -7.35
CA THR A 50 -1.85 14.96 -6.47
C THR A 50 -0.81 14.30 -5.59
N TYR A 51 -1.06 14.28 -4.29
CA TYR A 51 -0.26 13.59 -3.27
C TYR A 51 -1.11 12.54 -2.60
N ARG A 52 -0.54 11.35 -2.39
CA ARG A 52 -1.26 10.22 -1.77
C ARG A 52 -0.49 9.66 -0.59
N VAL A 53 -1.23 9.16 0.38
CA VAL A 53 -0.72 8.28 1.43
C VAL A 53 -1.53 7.01 1.46
N ARG A 54 -0.85 5.86 1.55
CA ARG A 54 -1.47 4.53 1.62
C ARG A 54 -1.10 3.87 2.94
N PHE A 55 -2.09 3.42 3.65
CA PHE A 55 -1.91 2.74 4.93
C PHE A 55 -2.70 1.44 4.95
N MET A 56 -2.08 0.37 5.42
CA MET A 56 -2.73 -0.92 5.63
C MET A 56 -2.95 -1.13 7.13
N PRO A 57 -4.16 -0.89 7.65
CA PRO A 57 -4.46 -1.07 9.06
C PRO A 57 -4.47 -2.54 9.43
N ASP A 58 -3.87 -2.85 10.58
CA ASP A 58 -3.74 -4.20 11.13
C ASP A 58 -4.60 -4.43 12.38
N HIS A 59 -5.38 -3.44 12.81
CA HIS A 59 -6.31 -3.52 13.94
C HIS A 59 -7.66 -2.90 13.56
N GLU A 60 -8.73 -3.52 14.03
CA GLU A 60 -10.10 -3.05 13.84
C GLU A 60 -10.40 -1.86 14.74
N GLY A 61 -11.41 -1.08 14.40
CA GLY A 61 -11.85 0.10 15.14
C GLY A 61 -11.55 1.42 14.42
N GLU A 62 -11.71 2.51 15.16
CA GLU A 62 -11.49 3.85 14.61
C GLU A 62 -10.00 4.20 14.56
N TRP A 63 -9.58 4.70 13.42
CA TRP A 63 -8.26 5.26 13.18
C TRP A 63 -8.39 6.72 12.78
N THR A 64 -7.45 7.53 13.25
CA THR A 64 -7.27 8.91 12.83
C THR A 64 -5.95 9.06 12.08
N PHE A 65 -5.82 10.12 11.29
CA PHE A 65 -4.54 10.49 10.71
C PHE A 65 -4.33 12.00 10.72
N ARG A 66 -3.06 12.39 10.70
CA ARG A 66 -2.62 13.77 10.48
C ARG A 66 -1.43 13.78 9.54
N THR A 67 -1.51 14.61 8.49
CA THR A 67 -0.41 14.78 7.55
C THR A 67 0.67 15.72 8.09
N ARG A 68 1.89 15.52 7.57
CA ARG A 68 3.08 16.34 7.83
C ARG A 68 3.77 16.60 6.51
N SER A 69 4.12 17.85 6.24
CA SER A 69 4.74 18.23 4.98
C SER A 69 5.60 19.48 5.14
N SER A 70 6.56 19.66 4.20
CA SER A 70 7.31 20.89 4.04
C SER A 70 6.48 22.03 3.42
N THR A 71 5.27 21.73 2.91
CA THR A 71 4.37 22.73 2.32
C THR A 71 3.06 22.83 3.09
N ALA A 72 2.62 24.07 3.37
CA ALA A 72 1.38 24.32 4.11
C ALA A 72 0.12 23.76 3.43
N ALA A 73 0.15 23.58 2.10
CA ALA A 73 -0.97 23.00 1.36
C ALA A 73 -1.27 21.55 1.80
N LEU A 74 -0.24 20.81 2.21
CA LEU A 74 -0.32 19.40 2.59
C LEU A 74 -0.15 19.16 4.10
N ASP A 75 0.40 20.14 4.84
CA ASP A 75 0.67 19.98 6.26
C ASP A 75 -0.59 20.09 7.11
N GLY A 76 -0.63 19.32 8.21
CA GLY A 76 -1.66 19.39 9.25
C GLY A 76 -3.06 18.95 8.83
N LYS A 77 -3.25 18.31 7.67
CA LYS A 77 -4.56 17.78 7.27
C LYS A 77 -4.90 16.56 8.15
N THR A 78 -6.12 16.49 8.61
CA THR A 78 -6.60 15.43 9.50
C THR A 78 -7.79 14.71 8.91
N GLY A 79 -8.00 13.47 9.34
CA GLY A 79 -9.18 12.69 9.02
C GLY A 79 -9.30 11.45 9.87
N SER A 80 -10.40 10.73 9.71
CA SER A 80 -10.65 9.46 10.39
C SER A 80 -11.34 8.46 9.46
N PHE A 81 -11.19 7.19 9.78
CA PHE A 81 -11.87 6.08 9.11
C PHE A 81 -12.05 4.91 10.08
N THR A 82 -12.99 4.04 9.78
CA THR A 82 -13.25 2.85 10.59
C THR A 82 -12.71 1.60 9.90
N VAL A 83 -11.98 0.79 10.65
CA VAL A 83 -11.48 -0.50 10.18
C VAL A 83 -12.41 -1.60 10.66
N THR A 84 -12.95 -2.35 9.71
CA THR A 84 -13.81 -3.52 9.95
C THR A 84 -12.98 -4.81 9.94
N ALA A 85 -13.60 -5.94 10.26
CA ALA A 85 -12.96 -7.25 10.18
C ALA A 85 -12.37 -7.51 8.79
N ALA A 86 -11.28 -8.30 8.75
CA ALA A 86 -10.68 -8.75 7.50
C ALA A 86 -11.69 -9.50 6.64
N ARG A 87 -11.59 -9.36 5.32
CA ARG A 87 -12.45 -10.10 4.39
C ARG A 87 -12.08 -11.60 4.38
N PRO A 88 -13.00 -12.49 4.06
CA PRO A 88 -12.67 -13.90 3.87
C PRO A 88 -11.50 -14.09 2.90
N GLY A 89 -10.51 -14.88 3.29
CA GLY A 89 -9.29 -15.13 2.51
C GLY A 89 -8.22 -14.04 2.60
N GLN A 90 -8.43 -12.99 3.38
CA GLN A 90 -7.47 -11.91 3.60
C GLN A 90 -6.72 -12.14 4.92
N HIS A 91 -5.48 -12.61 4.79
CA HIS A 91 -4.67 -13.13 5.91
C HIS A 91 -3.63 -12.13 6.44
N GLY A 92 -3.55 -10.95 5.81
CA GLY A 92 -2.57 -9.93 6.15
C GLY A 92 -1.15 -10.21 5.65
N PRO A 93 -0.17 -9.36 6.00
CA PRO A 93 1.19 -9.46 5.51
C PRO A 93 1.89 -10.75 5.96
N VAL A 94 2.85 -11.17 5.14
CA VAL A 94 3.68 -12.34 5.41
C VAL A 94 4.92 -11.93 6.19
N ALA A 95 5.23 -12.69 7.22
CA ALA A 95 6.44 -12.51 8.04
C ALA A 95 7.14 -13.85 8.28
N VAL A 96 8.39 -13.77 8.75
CA VAL A 96 9.14 -14.97 9.17
C VAL A 96 8.53 -15.53 10.46
N LYS A 97 8.26 -16.82 10.46
CA LYS A 97 7.79 -17.58 11.62
C LYS A 97 8.74 -18.74 11.92
N ASN A 98 9.04 -18.95 13.20
CA ASN A 98 9.88 -20.06 13.64
C ASN A 98 11.24 -20.13 12.92
N LYS A 99 11.88 -18.99 12.63
CA LYS A 99 13.18 -18.83 11.95
C LYS A 99 13.18 -19.24 10.47
N PHE A 100 12.55 -20.33 10.08
CA PHE A 100 12.70 -20.97 8.75
C PHE A 100 11.41 -21.03 7.94
N HIS A 101 10.30 -20.56 8.49
CA HIS A 101 9.00 -20.63 7.84
C HIS A 101 8.42 -19.23 7.64
N PHE A 102 7.41 -19.14 6.78
CA PHE A 102 6.63 -17.93 6.59
C PHE A 102 5.18 -18.18 7.01
N ALA A 103 4.56 -17.14 7.56
CA ALA A 103 3.14 -17.14 7.86
C ALA A 103 2.57 -15.74 7.64
N HIS A 104 1.29 -15.67 7.38
CA HIS A 104 0.51 -14.45 7.38
C HIS A 104 0.33 -13.90 8.81
N ALA A 105 -0.10 -12.65 8.91
CA ALA A 105 -0.31 -11.98 10.20
C ALA A 105 -1.34 -12.68 11.10
N ASP A 106 -2.31 -13.37 10.52
CA ASP A 106 -3.31 -14.18 11.24
C ASP A 106 -2.79 -15.58 11.64
N GLY A 107 -1.55 -15.92 11.31
CA GLY A 107 -0.93 -17.21 11.61
C GLY A 107 -1.10 -18.29 10.53
N THR A 108 -1.87 -18.02 9.48
CA THR A 108 -2.02 -18.94 8.34
C THR A 108 -0.66 -19.21 7.70
N PRO A 109 -0.24 -20.47 7.49
CA PRO A 109 1.03 -20.79 6.85
C PRO A 109 1.12 -20.20 5.44
N TYR A 110 2.27 -19.66 5.09
CA TYR A 110 2.55 -19.18 3.74
C TYR A 110 3.67 -20.01 3.12
N VAL A 111 3.32 -20.75 2.06
CA VAL A 111 4.27 -21.50 1.25
C VAL A 111 4.48 -20.73 -0.06
N PRO A 112 5.64 -20.08 -0.28
CA PRO A 112 5.87 -19.29 -1.47
C PRO A 112 5.95 -20.18 -2.72
N PHE A 113 5.00 -20.04 -3.63
CA PHE A 113 5.00 -20.68 -4.92
C PHE A 113 4.81 -19.63 -6.01
N GLY A 114 5.87 -19.31 -6.73
CA GLY A 114 5.88 -18.16 -7.61
C GLY A 114 6.46 -18.44 -8.99
N THR A 115 6.26 -17.46 -9.87
CA THR A 115 6.86 -17.41 -11.20
C THR A 115 7.56 -16.09 -11.43
N THR A 116 8.36 -16.01 -12.50
CA THR A 116 9.04 -14.79 -12.93
C THR A 116 8.41 -14.28 -14.22
N CYS A 117 7.87 -13.05 -14.15
CA CYS A 117 7.44 -12.28 -15.31
C CYS A 117 8.28 -11.01 -15.37
N TYR A 118 9.57 -11.16 -15.69
CA TYR A 118 10.61 -10.16 -15.46
C TYR A 118 10.28 -8.78 -16.05
N ALA A 119 9.80 -8.74 -17.30
CA ALA A 119 9.49 -7.51 -18.02
C ALA A 119 7.98 -7.22 -18.06
N TRP A 120 7.18 -7.73 -17.13
CA TRP A 120 5.72 -7.60 -17.16
C TRP A 120 5.26 -6.13 -17.15
N THR A 121 5.83 -5.29 -16.30
CA THR A 121 5.49 -3.86 -16.22
C THR A 121 5.88 -3.04 -17.47
N HIS A 122 6.70 -3.61 -18.37
CA HIS A 122 7.16 -2.97 -19.60
C HIS A 122 6.39 -3.46 -20.85
N GLN A 123 5.40 -4.33 -20.66
CA GLN A 123 4.55 -4.81 -21.72
C GLN A 123 3.35 -3.89 -21.96
N PRO A 124 2.72 -3.94 -23.16
CA PRO A 124 1.45 -3.26 -23.39
C PRO A 124 0.39 -3.63 -22.35
N LEU A 125 -0.49 -2.71 -21.98
CA LEU A 125 -1.50 -2.92 -20.93
C LEU A 125 -2.38 -4.16 -21.16
N ALA A 126 -2.72 -4.46 -22.43
CA ALA A 126 -3.46 -5.65 -22.78
C ALA A 126 -2.72 -6.94 -22.38
N MET A 127 -1.41 -7.02 -22.63
CA MET A 127 -0.58 -8.16 -22.24
C MET A 127 -0.39 -8.24 -20.72
N GLN A 128 -0.29 -7.10 -20.04
CA GLN A 128 -0.25 -7.07 -18.57
C GLN A 128 -1.54 -7.65 -17.98
N ALA A 129 -2.70 -7.26 -18.51
CA ALA A 129 -4.00 -7.75 -18.08
C ALA A 129 -4.17 -9.25 -18.36
N GLU A 130 -3.79 -9.73 -19.55
CA GLU A 130 -3.83 -11.14 -19.91
C GLU A 130 -2.93 -11.99 -19.00
N THR A 131 -1.73 -11.49 -18.69
CA THR A 131 -0.81 -12.14 -17.74
C THR A 131 -1.46 -12.31 -16.37
N LEU A 132 -2.07 -11.26 -15.82
CA LEU A 132 -2.77 -11.34 -14.53
C LEU A 132 -3.95 -12.32 -14.57
N ALA A 133 -4.74 -12.30 -15.65
CA ALA A 133 -5.86 -13.22 -15.82
C ALA A 133 -5.39 -14.69 -15.89
N THR A 134 -4.25 -14.94 -16.53
CA THR A 134 -3.65 -16.28 -16.62
C THR A 134 -3.09 -16.71 -15.27
N LEU A 135 -2.34 -15.86 -14.59
CA LEU A 135 -1.77 -16.16 -13.27
C LEU A 135 -2.85 -16.33 -12.20
N GLY A 136 -3.97 -15.59 -12.29
CA GLY A 136 -5.11 -15.72 -11.39
C GLY A 136 -5.82 -17.09 -11.48
N LYS A 137 -5.66 -17.82 -12.58
CA LYS A 137 -6.15 -19.21 -12.75
C LYS A 137 -5.14 -20.26 -12.31
N ALA A 138 -3.88 -19.84 -12.11
CA ALA A 138 -2.81 -20.73 -11.66
C ALA A 138 -2.72 -20.75 -10.13
N LYS A 139 -1.95 -21.69 -9.59
CA LYS A 139 -1.71 -21.80 -8.14
C LYS A 139 -0.58 -20.93 -7.62
N PHE A 140 -0.10 -19.95 -8.43
CA PHE A 140 0.94 -19.04 -8.02
C PHE A 140 0.41 -18.02 -7.01
N ASN A 141 1.15 -17.81 -5.93
CA ASN A 141 0.86 -16.79 -4.92
C ASN A 141 1.94 -15.69 -4.86
N LYS A 142 2.91 -15.75 -5.77
CA LYS A 142 4.00 -14.79 -5.87
C LYS A 142 4.44 -14.59 -7.32
N ILE A 143 4.72 -13.34 -7.70
CA ILE A 143 5.36 -12.97 -8.96
C ILE A 143 6.65 -12.22 -8.67
N ARG A 144 7.71 -12.50 -9.46
CA ARG A 144 8.93 -11.71 -9.50
C ARG A 144 8.94 -10.92 -10.81
N MET A 145 9.18 -9.60 -10.69
CA MET A 145 9.25 -8.70 -11.86
C MET A 145 10.27 -7.59 -11.64
N GLY A 146 10.76 -6.97 -12.70
CA GLY A 146 11.51 -5.73 -12.66
C GLY A 146 10.55 -4.54 -12.65
N VAL A 147 10.80 -3.57 -11.77
CA VAL A 147 10.03 -2.31 -11.68
C VAL A 147 10.79 -1.11 -12.25
N PHE A 148 12.08 -1.25 -12.51
CA PHE A 148 12.91 -0.21 -13.11
C PHE A 148 12.78 -0.21 -14.65
N PRO A 149 12.99 0.95 -15.32
CA PRO A 149 13.09 0.98 -16.75
C PRO A 149 14.12 -0.06 -17.23
N LYS A 150 13.78 -0.74 -18.30
CA LYS A 150 14.69 -1.64 -18.98
C LYS A 150 15.18 -0.89 -20.22
N ASP A 151 16.44 -0.47 -20.20
CA ASP A 151 17.12 0.13 -21.34
C ASP A 151 17.29 -0.89 -22.47
#